data_cfc3029180508a07214b13d2c59380e9
#
_entry.id   cfc3029180508a07214b13d2c59380e9
#
_cell.length_a   1.000
_cell.length_b   1.000
_cell.length_c   1.000
_cell.angle_alpha   90.00
_cell.angle_beta   90.00
_cell.angle_gamma   90.00
#
_symmetry.space_group_name_H-M   'P 1'
#
loop_
_entity.id
_entity.type
_entity.pdbx_description
1 polymer ?
#
loop_
_entity_poly.entity_id
_entity_poly.type
_entity_poly.pdbx_seq_one_letter_code
_entity_poly.pdbx_strand_id
1 'polypeptide(L)'
;MIRNKTSKKVLARNLKHCHSAWAKGLGCMFTFSMKHALIFHFKKQAYADLHMFFVFHPIDVLWLDGKKRVVDLEKKLLPFTYRSARCKSKFVLEFEPGTIQKTRTKLGDLIYFANNA
;
A
#
# COMPACT_ATOMS: atom_id res chain seq x y z
N MET A 1 -13.09 2.16 3.76
CA MET A 1 -12.27 1.91 4.97
C MET A 1 -11.40 0.68 4.76
N ILE A 2 -10.17 0.74 5.19
CA ILE A 2 -9.25 -0.38 5.17
C ILE A 2 -9.01 -0.84 6.60
N ARG A 3 -9.20 -2.13 6.87
CA ARG A 3 -9.04 -2.70 8.21
C ARG A 3 -8.07 -3.86 8.20
N ASN A 4 -7.31 -3.99 9.27
CA ASN A 4 -6.55 -5.20 9.55
C ASN A 4 -7.46 -6.10 10.40
N LYS A 5 -7.96 -7.18 9.80
CA LYS A 5 -8.87 -8.08 10.51
C LYS A 5 -8.17 -8.91 11.58
N THR A 6 -6.90 -9.14 11.43
CA THR A 6 -6.11 -9.91 12.41
C THR A 6 -5.84 -9.09 13.65
N SER A 7 -5.38 -7.85 13.50
CA SER A 7 -5.13 -6.96 14.65
C SER A 7 -6.37 -6.21 15.13
N LYS A 8 -7.45 -6.22 14.33
CA LYS A 8 -8.71 -5.52 14.60
C LYS A 8 -8.56 -3.99 14.64
N LYS A 9 -7.59 -3.47 13.89
CA LYS A 9 -7.32 -2.03 13.81
C LYS A 9 -7.68 -1.48 12.43
N VAL A 10 -8.07 -0.21 12.39
CA VAL A 10 -8.35 0.50 11.14
C VAL A 10 -7.06 1.09 10.61
N LEU A 11 -6.73 0.76 9.34
CA LEU A 11 -5.54 1.27 8.67
C LEU A 11 -5.80 2.65 8.05
N ALA A 12 -6.96 2.83 7.44
CA ALA A 12 -7.35 4.10 6.85
C ALA A 12 -8.86 4.18 6.71
N ARG A 13 -9.41 5.38 6.87
CA ARG A 13 -10.84 5.64 6.67
C ARG A 13 -11.12 6.07 5.24
N ASN A 14 -10.23 6.85 4.66
CA ASN A 14 -10.36 7.36 3.30
C ASN A 14 -9.36 6.64 2.40
N LEU A 15 -9.83 6.20 1.24
CA LEU A 15 -9.00 5.44 0.31
C LEU A 15 -9.36 5.78 -1.13
N LYS A 16 -8.42 5.53 -2.03
CA LYS A 16 -8.60 5.69 -3.46
C LYS A 16 -8.09 4.43 -4.15
N HIS A 17 -8.91 3.88 -5.06
CA HIS A 17 -8.52 2.73 -5.87
C HIS A 17 -7.81 3.20 -7.14
N CYS A 18 -6.71 2.55 -7.49
CA CYS A 18 -5.94 2.82 -8.69
C CYS A 18 -5.89 1.54 -9.54
N HIS A 19 -6.60 1.55 -10.66
CA HIS A 19 -6.72 0.38 -11.54
C HIS A 19 -5.89 0.52 -12.81
N SER A 20 -5.69 1.74 -13.31
CA SER A 20 -4.98 1.96 -14.56
C SER A 20 -3.47 1.99 -14.36
N ALA A 21 -2.72 1.62 -15.40
CA ALA A 21 -1.27 1.72 -15.37
C ALA A 21 -0.80 3.16 -15.16
N TRP A 22 -1.54 4.12 -15.71
CA TRP A 22 -1.26 5.55 -15.56
C TRP A 22 -1.38 5.98 -14.10
N ALA A 23 -2.49 5.62 -13.45
CA ALA A 23 -2.71 5.94 -12.05
C ALA A 23 -1.65 5.29 -11.15
N LYS A 24 -1.25 4.04 -11.46
CA LYS A 24 -0.19 3.34 -10.72
C LYS A 24 1.15 4.05 -10.86
N GLY A 25 1.48 4.52 -12.06
CA GLY A 25 2.73 5.22 -12.31
C GLY A 25 2.82 6.56 -11.59
N LEU A 26 1.69 7.26 -11.43
CA LEU A 26 1.68 8.54 -10.73
C LEU A 26 1.62 8.37 -9.21
N GLY A 27 0.77 7.46 -8.70
CA GLY A 27 0.69 7.19 -7.26
C GLY A 27 0.79 8.42 -6.38
N CYS A 28 1.84 8.47 -5.56
CA CYS A 28 2.12 9.60 -4.67
C CYS A 28 3.05 10.64 -5.27
N MET A 29 3.41 10.54 -6.57
CA MET A 29 4.32 11.51 -7.20
C MET A 29 3.79 12.94 -7.07
N PHE A 30 4.70 13.87 -6.81
CA PHE A 30 4.40 15.29 -6.64
C PHE A 30 3.49 15.61 -5.46
N THR A 31 3.39 14.70 -4.49
CA THR A 31 2.63 14.95 -3.27
C THR A 31 3.58 15.22 -2.10
N PHE A 32 3.08 15.97 -1.12
CA PHE A 32 3.83 16.33 0.09
C PHE A 32 3.25 15.64 1.33
N SER A 33 2.06 15.06 1.22
CA SER A 33 1.41 14.33 2.30
C SER A 33 0.35 13.41 1.71
N MET A 34 -0.08 12.42 2.48
CA MET A 34 -1.13 11.51 2.05
C MET A 34 -2.47 11.93 2.62
N LYS A 35 -3.40 12.33 1.74
CA LYS A 35 -4.78 12.64 2.12
C LYS A 35 -5.65 11.38 2.18
N HIS A 36 -5.34 10.41 1.34
CA HIS A 36 -6.07 9.15 1.24
C HIS A 36 -5.07 8.01 1.14
N ALA A 37 -5.42 6.85 1.68
CA ALA A 37 -4.67 5.64 1.38
C ALA A 37 -4.90 5.28 -0.09
N LEU A 38 -3.90 4.69 -0.72
CA LEU A 38 -3.99 4.27 -2.11
C LEU A 38 -3.99 2.75 -2.17
N ILE A 39 -4.88 2.19 -3.00
CA ILE A 39 -4.93 0.76 -3.26
C ILE A 39 -4.68 0.55 -4.75
N PHE A 40 -3.56 -0.08 -5.08
CA PHE A 40 -3.22 -0.41 -6.46
C PHE A 40 -3.65 -1.84 -6.74
N HIS A 41 -4.45 -2.02 -7.77
CA HIS A 41 -4.98 -3.32 -8.19
C HIS A 41 -4.20 -3.84 -9.40
N PHE A 42 -3.78 -5.09 -9.35
CA PHE A 42 -3.13 -5.75 -10.48
C PHE A 42 -4.03 -6.87 -10.98
N LYS A 43 -4.12 -7.03 -12.31
CA LYS A 43 -4.92 -8.09 -12.91
C LYS A 43 -4.39 -9.47 -12.59
N LYS A 44 -3.05 -9.58 -12.51
CA LYS A 44 -2.35 -10.81 -12.15
C LYS A 44 -1.34 -10.49 -11.05
N GLN A 45 -1.01 -11.51 -10.26
CA GLN A 45 0.07 -11.35 -9.28
C GLN A 45 1.39 -11.05 -9.99
N ALA A 46 2.12 -10.08 -9.46
CA ALA A 46 3.37 -9.64 -10.04
C ALA A 46 4.31 -9.10 -8.96
N TYR A 47 5.59 -9.00 -9.29
CA TYR A 47 6.56 -8.31 -8.44
C TYR A 47 6.37 -6.81 -8.62
N ALA A 48 5.65 -6.19 -7.71
CA ALA A 48 5.30 -4.77 -7.79
C ALA A 48 6.36 -3.91 -7.09
N ASP A 49 7.42 -3.60 -7.83
CA ASP A 49 8.46 -2.73 -7.31
C ASP A 49 7.93 -1.30 -7.17
N LEU A 50 8.45 -0.57 -6.19
CA LEU A 50 8.07 0.81 -5.95
C LEU A 50 9.25 1.75 -6.13
N HIS A 51 8.99 2.90 -6.77
CA HIS A 51 9.91 4.00 -6.77
C HIS A 51 9.29 5.19 -6.04
N MET A 52 10.13 5.96 -5.36
CA MET A 52 9.72 7.14 -4.62
C MET A 52 10.22 8.42 -5.29
N PHE A 53 10.40 8.40 -6.63
CA PHE A 53 10.80 9.57 -7.39
C PHE A 53 9.70 10.63 -7.31
N PHE A 54 10.10 11.85 -7.02
CA PHE A 54 9.18 12.99 -6.88
C PHE A 54 8.08 12.78 -5.85
N VAL A 55 8.32 11.92 -4.87
CA VAL A 55 7.48 11.80 -3.68
C VAL A 55 8.24 12.52 -2.56
N PHE A 56 7.58 13.44 -1.88
CA PHE A 56 8.22 14.36 -0.94
C PHE A 56 7.88 14.06 0.51
N HIS A 57 7.37 12.88 0.78
CA HIS A 57 7.06 12.42 2.14
C HIS A 57 7.30 10.90 2.20
N PRO A 58 7.63 10.36 3.38
CA PRO A 58 7.70 8.90 3.52
C PRO A 58 6.31 8.29 3.47
N ILE A 59 6.24 7.01 3.16
CA ILE A 59 4.98 6.24 3.15
C ILE A 59 5.19 4.88 3.79
N ASP A 60 4.11 4.32 4.31
CA ASP A 60 4.06 2.91 4.70
C ASP A 60 3.44 2.12 3.55
N VAL A 61 3.95 0.94 3.27
CA VAL A 61 3.49 0.14 2.13
C VAL A 61 3.21 -1.29 2.57
N LEU A 62 2.10 -1.84 2.08
CA LEU A 62 1.76 -3.25 2.23
C LEU A 62 1.60 -3.88 0.84
N TRP A 63 2.19 -5.05 0.65
CA TRP A 63 1.95 -5.90 -0.51
C TRP A 63 1.07 -7.05 -0.07
N LEU A 64 -0.05 -7.26 -0.76
CA LEU A 64 -1.02 -8.31 -0.43
C LEU A 64 -1.14 -9.31 -1.58
N ASP A 65 -1.35 -10.58 -1.23
CA ASP A 65 -1.67 -11.61 -2.22
C ASP A 65 -3.13 -11.50 -2.66
N GLY A 66 -3.57 -12.43 -3.50
CA GLY A 66 -4.95 -12.46 -4.02
C GLY A 66 -6.00 -12.71 -2.94
N LYS A 67 -5.61 -13.23 -1.79
CA LYS A 67 -6.49 -13.44 -0.63
C LYS A 67 -6.42 -12.30 0.37
N LYS A 68 -5.72 -11.22 0.02
CA LYS A 68 -5.53 -10.02 0.85
C LYS A 68 -4.72 -10.29 2.13
N ARG A 69 -3.82 -11.29 2.10
CA ARG A 69 -2.85 -11.50 3.17
C ARG A 69 -1.60 -10.66 2.89
N VAL A 70 -1.02 -10.11 3.95
CA VAL A 70 0.22 -9.34 3.82
C VAL A 70 1.37 -10.28 3.51
N VAL A 71 2.00 -10.12 2.35
CA VAL A 71 3.15 -10.93 1.93
C VAL A 71 4.46 -10.15 2.01
N ASP A 72 4.40 -8.83 2.03
CA ASP A 72 5.57 -7.98 2.21
C ASP A 72 5.11 -6.63 2.79
N LEU A 73 6.01 -5.94 3.44
CA LEU A 73 5.70 -4.61 3.99
C LEU A 73 6.97 -3.78 4.10
N GLU A 74 6.79 -2.45 4.11
CA GLU A 74 7.87 -1.51 4.33
C GLU A 74 7.34 -0.34 5.14
N LYS A 75 8.01 -0.04 6.25
CA LYS A 75 7.68 1.10 7.11
C LYS A 75 8.52 2.30 6.70
N LYS A 76 7.86 3.44 6.54
CA LYS A 76 8.54 4.73 6.28
C LYS A 76 9.52 4.65 5.11
N LEU A 77 9.02 4.18 3.96
CA LEU A 77 9.81 4.20 2.73
C LEU A 77 10.10 5.65 2.37
N LEU A 78 11.39 5.97 2.24
CA LEU A 78 11.85 7.35 2.12
C LEU A 78 11.65 7.93 0.73
N PRO A 79 11.48 9.27 0.62
CA PRO A 79 11.43 9.94 -0.68
C PRO A 79 12.66 9.63 -1.53
N PHE A 80 12.45 9.58 -2.85
CA PHE A 80 13.50 9.38 -3.85
C PHE A 80 14.27 8.07 -3.73
N THR A 81 13.64 7.03 -3.12
CA THR A 81 14.23 5.71 -3.04
C THR A 81 13.51 4.73 -3.97
N TYR A 82 14.10 3.57 -4.16
CA TYR A 82 13.53 2.47 -4.93
C TYR A 82 13.48 1.24 -4.01
N ARG A 83 12.37 0.52 -4.04
CA ARG A 83 12.19 -0.67 -3.21
C ARG A 83 11.68 -1.83 -4.07
N SER A 84 12.51 -2.86 -4.24
CA SER A 84 12.12 -4.06 -4.98
C SER A 84 11.16 -4.89 -4.14
N ALA A 85 10.13 -5.44 -4.78
CA ALA A 85 9.22 -6.37 -4.13
C ALA A 85 9.90 -7.71 -3.90
N ARG A 86 9.71 -8.29 -2.72
CA ARG A 86 10.28 -9.61 -2.37
C ARG A 86 9.38 -10.75 -2.80
N CYS A 87 8.10 -10.48 -2.96
CA CYS A 87 7.08 -11.49 -3.28
C CYS A 87 6.16 -10.95 -4.35
N LYS A 88 5.51 -11.87 -5.09
CA LYS A 88 4.42 -11.49 -5.99
C LYS A 88 3.23 -11.02 -5.16
N SER A 89 2.55 -9.99 -5.64
CA SER A 89 1.37 -9.44 -4.98
C SER A 89 0.26 -9.15 -5.97
N LYS A 90 -0.96 -9.07 -5.46
CA LYS A 90 -2.14 -8.71 -6.22
C LYS A 90 -2.56 -7.27 -5.95
N PHE A 91 -2.26 -6.79 -4.76
CA PHE A 91 -2.59 -5.44 -4.31
C PHE A 91 -1.39 -4.81 -3.65
N VAL A 92 -1.20 -3.51 -3.87
CA VAL A 92 -0.23 -2.71 -3.13
C VAL A 92 -0.99 -1.58 -2.47
N LEU A 93 -0.81 -1.42 -1.17
CA LEU A 93 -1.49 -0.40 -0.37
C LEU A 93 -0.46 0.57 0.17
N GLU A 94 -0.72 1.87 -0.01
CA GLU A 94 0.14 2.94 0.47
C GLU A 94 -0.61 3.77 1.51
N PHE A 95 0.06 4.04 2.64
CA PHE A 95 -0.50 4.71 3.80
C PHE A 95 0.42 5.82 4.30
N GLU A 96 -0.13 6.68 5.16
CA GLU A 96 0.68 7.59 5.93
C GLU A 96 1.75 6.85 6.71
N PRO A 97 2.94 7.46 6.90
CA PRO A 97 3.98 6.83 7.70
C PRO A 97 3.50 6.62 9.14
N GLY A 98 3.84 5.48 9.71
CA GLY A 98 3.43 5.12 11.05
C GLY A 98 2.18 4.27 11.13
N THR A 99 1.44 4.11 10.03
CA THR A 99 0.21 3.31 10.00
C THR A 99 0.47 1.85 10.37
N ILE A 100 1.54 1.25 9.83
CA ILE A 100 1.87 -0.15 10.09
C ILE A 100 2.14 -0.35 11.58
N GLN A 101 2.91 0.54 12.19
CA GLN A 101 3.26 0.45 13.59
C GLN A 101 2.04 0.64 14.50
N LYS A 102 1.23 1.66 14.23
CA LYS A 102 0.03 1.95 15.04
C LYS A 102 -0.97 0.80 15.02
N THR A 103 -1.10 0.13 13.89
CA THR A 103 -2.08 -0.94 13.72
C THR A 103 -1.51 -2.32 14.01
N ARG A 104 -0.22 -2.39 14.35
CA ARG A 104 0.49 -3.66 14.61
C ARG A 104 0.38 -4.63 13.44
N THR A 105 0.36 -4.10 12.22
CA THR A 105 0.25 -4.91 11.01
C THR A 105 1.57 -5.64 10.76
N LYS A 106 1.49 -6.93 10.45
CA LYS A 106 2.65 -7.78 10.20
C LYS A 106 2.38 -8.77 9.07
N LEU A 107 3.41 -9.43 8.62
CA LEU A 107 3.30 -10.46 7.58
C LEU A 107 2.26 -11.51 7.98
N GLY A 108 1.44 -11.91 7.02
CA GLY A 108 0.40 -12.91 7.22
C GLY A 108 -0.94 -12.35 7.68
N ASP A 109 -0.99 -11.08 8.09
CA ASP A 109 -2.25 -10.47 8.53
C ASP A 109 -3.23 -10.37 7.38
N LEU A 110 -4.52 -10.50 7.70
CA LEU A 110 -5.61 -10.39 6.73
C LEU A 110 -6.12 -8.97 6.70
N ILE A 111 -6.09 -8.37 5.51
CA ILE A 111 -6.54 -7.00 5.32
C ILE A 111 -7.92 -7.02 4.64
N TYR A 112 -8.80 -6.14 5.06
CA TYR A 112 -10.13 -5.98 4.46
C TYR A 112 -10.28 -4.61 3.81
N PHE A 113 -10.77 -4.61 2.60
CA PHE A 113 -11.29 -3.43 1.90
C PHE A 113 -12.26 -3.90 0.82
N ALA A 114 -13.21 -3.04 0.44
CA ALA A 114 -14.10 -3.35 -0.67
C ALA A 114 -13.33 -3.17 -1.99
N ASN A 115 -13.55 -4.08 -2.95
CA ASN A 115 -12.85 -4.06 -4.24
C ASN A 115 -13.38 -3.00 -5.20
N ASN A 116 -14.56 -2.52 -4.98
CA ASN A 116 -15.19 -1.54 -5.87
C ASN A 116 -14.58 -0.15 -5.67
N ALA A 117 -14.38 0.53 -6.76
CA ALA A 117 -13.89 1.89 -6.74
C ALA A 117 -15.02 2.86 -6.42
#